data_635f5d362e0171bfa7a236fbc8e232e6
#
_entry.id   635f5d362e0171bfa7a236fbc8e232e6
#
_cell.length_a   1.000
_cell.length_b   1.000
_cell.length_c   1.000
_cell.angle_alpha   90.00
_cell.angle_beta   90.00
_cell.angle_gamma   90.00
#
_symmetry.space_group_name_H-M   'P 1'
#
loop_
_entity.id
_entity.type
_entity.pdbx_description
1 polymer ?
#
loop_
_entity_poly.entity_id
_entity_poly.type
_entity_poly.pdbx_seq_one_letter_code
_entity_poly.pdbx_strand_id
1 'polypeptide(L)'
;MGKRRILFLIPILASSILMLLPFAWMLSASLKTNIDVFKFPIEWIPKNPQWQNYVTIWSKIDFGRYYFNTIKLTVIITLLQLATCSLAAYAFAKIDFPERNALFVAYIATLIVPFQVIMIPQFILFRRLGLVNRHLALILLQAFSPFGVFLMRQFYLSVPNELVE
;
A
#
# COMPACT_ATOMS: atom_id res chain seq x y z
N MET A 1 -35.21 -1.73 11.84
CA MET A 1 -34.07 -0.78 11.88
C MET A 1 -34.60 0.59 12.29
N GLY A 2 -34.14 1.20 13.38
CA GLY A 2 -34.71 2.46 13.88
C GLY A 2 -34.37 3.65 12.97
N LYS A 3 -35.30 4.61 12.86
CA LYS A 3 -35.17 5.83 12.04
C LYS A 3 -33.81 6.55 12.23
N ARG A 4 -33.23 6.50 13.42
CA ARG A 4 -31.89 7.06 13.72
C ARG A 4 -30.77 6.38 12.92
N ARG A 5 -30.78 5.06 12.72
CA ARG A 5 -29.77 4.34 11.92
C ARG A 5 -29.83 4.74 10.46
N ILE A 6 -31.02 4.94 9.91
CA ILE A 6 -31.22 5.38 8.52
C ILE A 6 -30.63 6.80 8.33
N LEU A 7 -30.85 7.70 9.29
CA LEU A 7 -30.33 9.06 9.24
C LEU A 7 -28.79 9.13 9.19
N PHE A 8 -28.10 8.22 9.92
CA PHE A 8 -26.63 8.11 9.85
C PHE A 8 -26.13 7.39 8.60
N LEU A 9 -26.92 6.50 8.00
CA LEU A 9 -26.53 5.79 6.78
C LEU A 9 -26.52 6.69 5.54
N ILE A 10 -27.41 7.70 5.47
CA ILE A 10 -27.50 8.61 4.31
C ILE A 10 -26.19 9.35 4.05
N PRO A 11 -25.57 10.06 5.02
CA PRO A 11 -24.30 10.76 4.78
C PRO A 11 -23.15 9.80 4.49
N ILE A 12 -23.14 8.60 5.07
CA ILE A 12 -22.13 7.57 4.80
C ILE A 12 -22.24 7.08 3.36
N LEU A 13 -23.45 6.77 2.90
CA LEU A 13 -23.70 6.35 1.51
C LEU A 13 -23.39 7.47 0.52
N ALA A 14 -23.78 8.70 0.83
CA ALA A 14 -23.48 9.87 -0.01
C ALA A 14 -21.97 10.09 -0.15
N SER A 15 -21.22 10.03 0.94
CA SER A 15 -19.77 10.16 0.91
C SER A 15 -19.11 9.00 0.16
N SER A 16 -19.62 7.77 0.31
CA SER A 16 -19.11 6.61 -0.43
C SER A 16 -19.32 6.74 -1.93
N ILE A 17 -20.50 7.20 -2.36
CA ILE A 17 -20.80 7.45 -3.77
C ILE A 17 -19.88 8.55 -4.33
N LEU A 18 -19.68 9.64 -3.58
CA LEU A 18 -18.79 10.73 -3.97
C LEU A 18 -17.34 10.24 -4.16
N MET A 19 -16.86 9.34 -3.29
CA MET A 19 -15.54 8.73 -3.39
C MET A 19 -15.40 7.79 -4.61
N LEU A 20 -16.50 7.24 -5.11
CA LEU A 20 -16.49 6.37 -6.31
C LEU A 20 -16.53 7.16 -7.63
N LEU A 21 -16.94 8.44 -7.62
CA LEU A 21 -17.03 9.25 -8.84
C LEU A 21 -15.72 9.31 -9.65
N PRO A 22 -14.52 9.56 -9.06
CA PRO A 22 -13.29 9.59 -9.84
C PRO A 22 -12.98 8.23 -10.50
N PHE A 23 -13.32 7.12 -9.86
CA PHE A 23 -13.15 5.79 -10.45
C PHE A 23 -14.12 5.54 -11.60
N ALA A 24 -15.38 5.95 -11.44
CA ALA A 24 -16.38 5.89 -12.52
C ALA A 24 -15.95 6.74 -13.73
N TRP A 25 -15.40 7.95 -13.47
CA TRP A 25 -14.84 8.78 -14.53
C TRP A 25 -13.64 8.12 -15.21
N MET A 26 -12.71 7.54 -14.45
CA MET A 26 -11.55 6.84 -14.99
C MET A 26 -11.97 5.70 -15.93
N LEU A 27 -12.97 4.87 -15.54
CA LEU A 27 -13.52 3.81 -16.38
C LEU A 27 -14.19 4.37 -17.63
N SER A 28 -14.98 5.43 -17.50
CA SER A 28 -15.58 6.09 -18.65
C SER A 28 -14.51 6.67 -19.61
N ALA A 29 -13.52 7.37 -19.08
CA ALA A 29 -12.47 7.99 -19.86
C ALA A 29 -11.58 6.95 -20.58
N SER A 30 -11.33 5.79 -19.98
CA SER A 30 -10.54 4.71 -20.62
C SER A 30 -11.15 4.18 -21.92
N LEU A 31 -12.46 4.32 -22.09
CA LEU A 31 -13.22 3.91 -23.26
C LEU A 31 -13.47 5.04 -24.26
N LYS A 32 -12.83 6.20 -24.10
CA LYS A 32 -13.00 7.37 -24.98
C LYS A 32 -11.76 7.62 -25.83
N THR A 33 -11.97 8.42 -26.91
CA THR A 33 -10.85 9.05 -27.62
C THR A 33 -10.25 10.16 -26.80
N ASN A 34 -8.99 10.55 -27.06
CA ASN A 34 -8.34 11.67 -26.35
C ASN A 34 -9.15 12.99 -26.47
N ILE A 35 -9.86 13.17 -27.57
CA ILE A 35 -10.69 14.37 -27.81
C ILE A 35 -11.96 14.30 -26.96
N ASP A 36 -12.62 13.14 -26.90
CA ASP A 36 -13.89 12.97 -26.18
C ASP A 36 -13.72 13.01 -24.65
N VAL A 37 -12.52 12.75 -24.13
CA VAL A 37 -12.25 12.87 -22.69
C VAL A 37 -12.42 14.31 -22.19
N PHE A 38 -12.02 15.30 -23.01
CA PHE A 38 -12.06 16.73 -22.66
C PHE A 38 -13.24 17.48 -23.28
N LYS A 39 -14.16 16.77 -23.96
CA LYS A 39 -15.33 17.35 -24.59
C LYS A 39 -16.35 17.86 -23.57
N PHE A 40 -16.91 19.03 -23.82
CA PHE A 40 -17.99 19.58 -23.02
C PHE A 40 -19.29 19.67 -23.85
N PRO A 41 -20.48 19.30 -23.32
CA PRO A 41 -20.73 18.79 -21.96
C PRO A 41 -20.17 17.38 -21.72
N ILE A 42 -19.88 17.08 -20.44
CA ILE A 42 -19.27 15.80 -20.02
C ILE A 42 -20.24 14.64 -20.34
N GLU A 43 -19.78 13.71 -21.16
CA GLU A 43 -20.50 12.45 -21.43
C GLU A 43 -19.96 11.36 -20.48
N TRP A 44 -20.75 10.92 -19.51
CA TRP A 44 -20.35 9.84 -18.59
C TRP A 44 -20.30 8.46 -19.23
N ILE A 45 -21.15 8.19 -20.20
CA ILE A 45 -21.21 6.93 -20.95
C ILE A 45 -20.79 7.24 -22.40
N PRO A 46 -19.66 6.70 -22.88
CA PRO A 46 -19.22 6.94 -24.24
C PRO A 46 -20.19 6.32 -25.26
N LYS A 47 -20.57 7.10 -26.28
CA LYS A 47 -21.45 6.60 -27.37
C LYS A 47 -20.77 5.53 -28.22
N ASN A 48 -19.44 5.69 -28.42
CA ASN A 48 -18.62 4.77 -29.21
C ASN A 48 -17.45 4.27 -28.34
N PRO A 49 -17.63 3.21 -27.52
CA PRO A 49 -16.59 2.72 -26.63
C PRO A 49 -15.35 2.24 -27.40
N GLN A 50 -14.18 2.78 -27.05
CA GLN A 50 -12.90 2.47 -27.67
C GLN A 50 -12.22 1.30 -26.98
N TRP A 51 -12.71 0.08 -27.16
CA TRP A 51 -12.09 -1.13 -26.61
C TRP A 51 -10.66 -1.35 -27.09
N GLN A 52 -10.33 -0.80 -28.26
CA GLN A 52 -9.01 -0.87 -28.85
C GLN A 52 -7.93 -0.20 -27.97
N ASN A 53 -8.30 0.73 -27.09
CA ASN A 53 -7.38 1.34 -26.15
C ASN A 53 -6.68 0.29 -25.28
N TYR A 54 -7.41 -0.72 -24.83
CA TYR A 54 -6.84 -1.80 -24.00
C TYR A 54 -5.90 -2.71 -24.80
N VAL A 55 -6.19 -2.98 -26.06
CA VAL A 55 -5.29 -3.76 -26.93
C VAL A 55 -4.03 -2.95 -27.25
N THR A 56 -4.21 -1.66 -27.55
CA THR A 56 -3.12 -0.75 -27.92
C THR A 56 -2.09 -0.56 -26.81
N ILE A 57 -2.51 -0.56 -25.52
CA ILE A 57 -1.57 -0.38 -24.41
C ILE A 57 -0.60 -1.55 -24.31
N TRP A 58 -1.02 -2.78 -24.62
CA TRP A 58 -0.17 -3.97 -24.64
C TRP A 58 0.86 -3.97 -25.76
N SER A 59 0.56 -3.29 -26.89
CA SER A 59 1.46 -3.23 -28.05
C SER A 59 2.41 -2.04 -28.01
N LYS A 60 2.01 -0.91 -27.39
CA LYS A 60 2.81 0.32 -27.33
C LYS A 60 3.76 0.39 -26.15
N ILE A 61 3.46 -0.30 -25.06
CA ILE A 61 4.23 -0.28 -23.82
C ILE A 61 4.45 -1.74 -23.42
N ASP A 62 5.62 -2.03 -22.87
CA ASP A 62 5.89 -3.35 -22.27
C ASP A 62 5.12 -3.54 -20.95
N PHE A 63 3.79 -3.39 -21.07
CA PHE A 63 2.84 -3.38 -19.94
C PHE A 63 2.89 -4.70 -19.18
N GLY A 64 2.99 -5.82 -19.90
CA GLY A 64 3.10 -7.15 -19.30
C GLY A 64 4.30 -7.27 -18.35
N ARG A 65 5.46 -6.74 -18.77
CA ARG A 65 6.68 -6.74 -17.95
C ARG A 65 6.53 -5.86 -16.72
N TYR A 66 5.94 -4.66 -16.85
CA TYR A 66 5.72 -3.77 -15.70
C TYR A 66 4.75 -4.39 -14.72
N TYR A 67 3.67 -4.98 -15.20
CA TYR A 67 2.68 -5.67 -14.39
C TYR A 67 3.28 -6.86 -13.64
N PHE A 68 4.05 -7.70 -14.35
CA PHE A 68 4.76 -8.83 -13.75
C PHE A 68 5.78 -8.37 -12.68
N ASN A 69 6.54 -7.30 -12.95
CA ASN A 69 7.48 -6.76 -11.98
C ASN A 69 6.77 -6.25 -10.72
N THR A 70 5.64 -5.57 -10.88
CA THR A 70 4.84 -5.08 -9.76
C THR A 70 4.29 -6.23 -8.93
N ILE A 71 3.69 -7.25 -9.55
CA ILE A 71 3.18 -8.44 -8.83
C ILE A 71 4.31 -9.13 -8.09
N LYS A 72 5.42 -9.39 -8.77
CA LYS A 72 6.60 -10.03 -8.17
C LYS A 72 7.10 -9.27 -6.94
N LEU A 73 7.29 -7.95 -7.06
CA LEU A 73 7.75 -7.13 -5.95
C LEU A 73 6.74 -7.09 -4.81
N THR A 74 5.46 -6.95 -5.12
CA THR A 74 4.39 -6.95 -4.11
C THR A 74 4.39 -8.25 -3.31
N VAL A 75 4.44 -9.40 -3.99
CA VAL A 75 4.45 -10.71 -3.31
C VAL A 75 5.69 -10.85 -2.43
N ILE A 76 6.88 -10.58 -2.97
CA ILE A 76 8.14 -10.73 -2.23
C ILE A 76 8.18 -9.78 -1.02
N ILE A 77 7.85 -8.52 -1.21
CA ILE A 77 7.86 -7.51 -0.15
C ILE A 77 6.84 -7.86 0.93
N THR A 78 5.62 -8.23 0.55
CA THR A 78 4.57 -8.57 1.51
C THR A 78 4.95 -9.78 2.36
N LEU A 79 5.44 -10.87 1.74
CA LEU A 79 5.85 -12.06 2.47
C LEU A 79 7.04 -11.76 3.40
N LEU A 80 8.03 -11.03 2.92
CA LEU A 80 9.19 -10.65 3.72
C LEU A 80 8.79 -9.74 4.89
N GLN A 81 7.93 -8.74 4.63
CA GLN A 81 7.44 -7.83 5.66
C GLN A 81 6.59 -8.55 6.70
N LEU A 82 5.71 -9.48 6.30
CA LEU A 82 4.94 -10.30 7.23
C LEU A 82 5.87 -11.14 8.12
N ALA A 83 6.87 -11.78 7.54
CA ALA A 83 7.83 -12.59 8.29
C ALA A 83 8.62 -11.73 9.29
N THR A 84 9.22 -10.63 8.84
CA THR A 84 10.05 -9.76 9.69
C THR A 84 9.22 -9.09 10.79
N CYS A 85 8.02 -8.59 10.46
CA CYS A 85 7.13 -7.96 11.43
C CYS A 85 6.61 -8.98 12.45
N SER A 86 6.26 -10.19 12.01
CA SER A 86 5.76 -11.25 12.88
C SER A 86 6.82 -11.68 13.90
N LEU A 87 8.04 -11.95 13.43
CA LEU A 87 9.15 -12.37 14.29
C LEU A 87 9.54 -11.27 15.29
N ALA A 88 9.67 -10.03 14.82
CA ALA A 88 9.99 -8.90 15.70
C ALA A 88 8.88 -8.64 16.73
N ALA A 89 7.62 -8.66 16.29
CA ALA A 89 6.46 -8.45 17.15
C ALA A 89 6.33 -9.55 18.20
N TYR A 90 6.59 -10.80 17.82
CA TYR A 90 6.60 -11.94 18.74
C TYR A 90 7.69 -11.74 19.81
N ALA A 91 8.90 -11.39 19.42
CA ALA A 91 10.00 -11.13 20.36
C ALA A 91 9.62 -10.03 21.34
N PHE A 92 9.08 -8.90 20.87
CA PHE A 92 8.66 -7.79 21.72
C PHE A 92 7.42 -8.08 22.59
N ALA A 93 6.59 -9.06 22.23
CA ALA A 93 5.37 -9.39 22.96
C ALA A 93 5.54 -10.55 23.95
N LYS A 94 6.29 -11.59 23.58
CA LYS A 94 6.29 -12.90 24.25
C LYS A 94 7.64 -13.30 24.86
N ILE A 95 8.73 -12.72 24.38
CA ILE A 95 10.05 -13.05 24.90
C ILE A 95 10.47 -11.99 25.93
N ASP A 96 10.90 -12.45 27.11
CA ASP A 96 11.47 -11.55 28.12
C ASP A 96 12.97 -11.42 27.91
N PHE A 97 13.41 -10.18 27.65
CA PHE A 97 14.82 -9.83 27.54
C PHE A 97 15.07 -8.41 28.08
N PRO A 98 16.32 -8.13 28.52
CA PRO A 98 16.69 -6.82 29.04
C PRO A 98 16.36 -5.71 28.02
N GLU A 99 15.90 -4.56 28.52
CA GLU A 99 15.62 -3.34 27.73
C GLU A 99 14.54 -3.51 26.64
N ARG A 100 13.74 -4.61 26.66
CA ARG A 100 12.69 -4.90 25.67
C ARG A 100 11.80 -3.68 25.34
N ASN A 101 11.30 -3.02 26.38
CA ASN A 101 10.38 -1.89 26.19
C ASN A 101 11.10 -0.65 25.66
N ALA A 102 12.34 -0.38 26.10
CA ALA A 102 13.13 0.72 25.60
C ALA A 102 13.47 0.54 24.12
N LEU A 103 13.89 -0.66 23.73
CA LEU A 103 14.17 -0.99 22.32
C LEU A 103 12.90 -0.91 21.45
N PHE A 104 11.75 -1.38 21.97
CA PHE A 104 10.49 -1.25 21.25
C PHE A 104 10.13 0.22 21.03
N VAL A 105 10.22 1.06 22.07
CA VAL A 105 9.94 2.51 21.95
C VAL A 105 10.91 3.16 20.96
N ALA A 106 12.21 2.88 21.04
CA ALA A 106 13.20 3.38 20.10
C ALA A 106 12.89 2.97 18.66
N TYR A 107 12.46 1.71 18.46
CA TYR A 107 12.07 1.22 17.14
C TYR A 107 10.83 1.95 16.59
N ILE A 108 9.79 2.15 17.41
CA ILE A 108 8.59 2.89 17.00
C ILE A 108 8.89 4.39 16.77
N ALA A 109 9.82 4.97 17.53
CA ALA A 109 10.24 6.36 17.35
C ALA A 109 10.77 6.64 15.94
N THR A 110 11.28 5.62 15.22
CA THR A 110 11.69 5.77 13.82
C THR A 110 10.54 6.20 12.89
N LEU A 111 9.28 5.97 13.26
CA LEU A 111 8.11 6.44 12.50
C LEU A 111 7.97 7.98 12.50
N ILE A 112 8.55 8.66 13.49
CA ILE A 112 8.47 10.12 13.62
C ILE A 112 9.39 10.78 12.59
N VAL A 113 10.44 10.07 12.13
CA VAL A 113 11.39 10.62 11.15
C VAL A 113 10.71 10.73 9.78
N PRO A 114 10.52 11.95 9.24
CA PRO A 114 9.91 12.11 7.93
C PRO A 114 10.76 11.45 6.83
N PHE A 115 10.11 10.72 5.92
CA PHE A 115 10.80 10.08 4.81
C PHE A 115 11.67 11.05 3.99
N GLN A 116 11.23 12.29 3.84
CA GLN A 116 11.95 13.34 3.10
C GLN A 116 13.36 13.61 3.65
N VAL A 117 13.54 13.46 4.97
CA VAL A 117 14.85 13.66 5.63
C VAL A 117 15.80 12.52 5.31
N ILE A 118 15.31 11.29 5.28
CA ILE A 118 16.13 10.09 5.06
C ILE A 118 16.32 9.75 3.58
N MET A 119 15.53 10.30 2.69
CA MET A 119 15.52 9.95 1.26
C MET A 119 16.89 10.15 0.59
N ILE A 120 17.55 11.29 0.82
CA ILE A 120 18.85 11.60 0.22
C ILE A 120 19.96 10.70 0.77
N PRO A 121 20.16 10.58 2.11
CA PRO A 121 21.12 9.65 2.68
C PRO A 121 20.89 8.21 2.22
N GLN A 122 19.65 7.78 2.13
CA GLN A 122 19.27 6.43 1.69
C GLN A 122 19.65 6.20 0.21
N PHE A 123 19.42 7.17 -0.67
CA PHE A 123 19.85 7.09 -2.06
C PHE A 123 21.37 7.00 -2.19
N ILE A 124 22.13 7.81 -1.41
CA ILE A 124 23.60 7.77 -1.39
C ILE A 124 24.08 6.38 -0.94
N LEU A 125 23.49 5.82 0.10
CA LEU A 125 23.81 4.48 0.60
C LEU A 125 23.58 3.42 -0.49
N PHE A 126 22.42 3.42 -1.12
CA PHE A 126 22.12 2.46 -2.19
C PHE A 126 22.98 2.63 -3.43
N ARG A 127 23.38 3.85 -3.75
CA ARG A 127 24.35 4.09 -4.81
C ARG A 127 25.71 3.47 -4.48
N ARG A 128 26.20 3.64 -3.25
CA ARG A 128 27.46 3.02 -2.79
C ARG A 128 27.42 1.50 -2.79
N LEU A 129 26.26 0.92 -2.48
CA LEU A 129 26.03 -0.52 -2.48
C LEU A 129 25.77 -1.09 -3.90
N GLY A 130 25.75 -0.27 -4.93
CA GLY A 130 25.46 -0.70 -6.31
C GLY A 130 24.01 -1.18 -6.51
N LEU A 131 23.07 -0.73 -5.68
CA LEU A 131 21.67 -1.16 -5.69
C LEU A 131 20.76 -0.24 -6.50
N VAL A 132 21.27 0.87 -7.04
CA VAL A 132 20.46 1.77 -7.88
C VAL A 132 19.95 1.02 -9.11
N ASN A 133 18.70 1.24 -9.45
CA ASN A 133 17.99 0.56 -10.54
C ASN A 133 17.90 -0.98 -10.39
N ARG A 134 17.90 -1.49 -9.16
CA ARG A 134 17.69 -2.91 -8.85
C ARG A 134 16.45 -3.14 -8.00
N HIS A 135 15.70 -4.20 -8.27
CA HIS A 135 14.54 -4.60 -7.47
C HIS A 135 14.88 -4.81 -6.00
N LEU A 136 16.11 -5.27 -5.71
CA LEU A 136 16.59 -5.48 -4.35
C LEU A 136 16.55 -4.21 -3.50
N ALA A 137 16.83 -3.04 -4.09
CA ALA A 137 16.69 -1.77 -3.37
C ALA A 137 15.27 -1.57 -2.84
N LEU A 138 14.25 -1.78 -3.68
CA LEU A 138 12.85 -1.64 -3.31
C LEU A 138 12.43 -2.66 -2.25
N ILE A 139 12.91 -3.89 -2.35
CA ILE A 139 12.63 -4.95 -1.39
C ILE A 139 13.21 -4.59 -0.02
N LEU A 140 14.48 -4.18 0.04
CA LEU A 140 15.14 -3.84 1.31
C LEU A 140 14.50 -2.63 2.00
N LEU A 141 14.05 -1.64 1.23
CA LEU A 141 13.38 -0.45 1.78
C LEU A 141 12.07 -0.78 2.47
N GLN A 142 11.37 -1.80 2.00
CA GLN A 142 10.04 -2.17 2.48
C GLN A 142 10.05 -3.43 3.36
N ALA A 143 11.21 -4.07 3.53
CA ALA A 143 11.33 -5.33 4.29
C ALA A 143 10.97 -5.20 5.76
N PHE A 144 11.08 -4.00 6.33
CA PHE A 144 10.87 -3.72 7.74
C PHE A 144 9.83 -2.60 7.91
N SER A 145 8.83 -2.84 8.74
CA SER A 145 7.77 -1.87 9.00
C SER A 145 7.56 -1.70 10.51
N PRO A 146 8.01 -0.59 11.09
CA PRO A 146 7.74 -0.32 12.50
C PRO A 146 6.25 -0.30 12.84
N PHE A 147 5.42 0.22 11.94
CA PHE A 147 3.96 0.18 12.11
C PHE A 147 3.40 -1.24 12.09
N GLY A 148 3.91 -2.09 11.17
CA GLY A 148 3.54 -3.52 11.12
C GLY A 148 3.92 -4.25 12.40
N VAL A 149 5.12 -4.03 12.92
CA VAL A 149 5.57 -4.61 14.20
C VAL A 149 4.69 -4.13 15.36
N PHE A 150 4.34 -2.84 15.39
CA PHE A 150 3.44 -2.31 16.40
C PHE A 150 2.07 -3.00 16.40
N LEU A 151 1.41 -3.10 15.24
CA LEU A 151 0.10 -3.72 15.11
C LEU A 151 0.14 -5.21 15.51
N MET A 152 1.13 -5.94 15.01
CA MET A 152 1.27 -7.37 15.33
C MET A 152 1.61 -7.61 16.80
N ARG A 153 2.43 -6.73 17.42
CA ARG A 153 2.70 -6.80 18.85
C ARG A 153 1.42 -6.61 19.67
N GLN A 154 0.57 -5.63 19.32
CA GLN A 154 -0.71 -5.44 20.02
C GLN A 154 -1.59 -6.69 19.92
N PHE A 155 -1.61 -7.33 18.76
CA PHE A 155 -2.31 -8.59 18.59
C PHE A 155 -1.71 -9.70 19.45
N TYR A 156 -0.39 -9.91 19.43
CA TYR A 156 0.26 -10.97 20.24
C TYR A 156 0.09 -10.76 21.74
N LEU A 157 0.03 -9.53 22.23
CA LEU A 157 -0.26 -9.25 23.64
C LEU A 157 -1.66 -9.71 24.08
N SER A 158 -2.62 -9.79 23.15
CA SER A 158 -3.98 -10.27 23.43
C SER A 158 -4.09 -11.81 23.45
N VAL A 159 -3.10 -12.53 22.92
CA VAL A 159 -3.06 -13.99 22.90
C VAL A 159 -2.63 -14.49 24.28
N PRO A 160 -3.39 -15.42 24.94
CA PRO A 160 -2.97 -16.02 26.21
C PRO A 160 -1.63 -16.74 26.11
N ASN A 161 -0.81 -16.64 27.16
CA ASN A 161 0.52 -17.29 27.16
C ASN A 161 0.43 -18.82 27.14
N GLU A 162 -0.67 -19.37 27.68
CA GLU A 162 -0.96 -20.83 27.67
C GLU A 162 -1.02 -21.46 26.27
N LEU A 163 -1.18 -20.63 25.22
CA LEU A 163 -1.17 -21.07 23.83
C LEU A 163 0.21 -20.96 23.16
N VAL A 164 1.19 -20.46 23.89
CA VAL A 164 2.55 -20.17 23.39
C VAL A 164 3.58 -21.15 23.98
N GLU A 165 3.21 -21.82 25.08
CA GLU A 165 3.93 -22.93 25.70
C GLU A 165 3.57 -24.26 25.00
#